data_fa280d053d8dfdfec5333641a26c69f2
#
_entry.id   fa280d053d8dfdfec5333641a26c69f2
#
_cell.length_a   1.000
_cell.length_b   1.000
_cell.length_c   1.000
_cell.angle_alpha   90.00
_cell.angle_beta   90.00
_cell.angle_gamma   90.00
#
_symmetry.space_group_name_H-M   'P 1'
#
loop_
_entity.id
_entity.type
_entity.pdbx_description
1 polymer ?
#
loop_
_entity_poly.entity_id
_entity_poly.type
_entity_poly.pdbx_seq_one_letter_code
_entity_poly.pdbx_strand_id
1 'polypeptide(L)'
;MIYLHVPPSQIYSMMRKAREGRALGCCHTSHLNFCFGLSVGLVISFLLASFSSLQTPLILTRKYAAEKFDSYLSSRSLQEVAKTYDEMHEDMDKRVSEKDVKEISFDDEHEHHDDDTVARKLAERIRVLCWIMTGPQNLQKKAIHVKKTWGKRCTKLIFFSSETNHTFPTIGLNISEGRDHLTGKTMRAFKYVYDHFFDEADWFMKADDDTYFIMENLRYFLSSRDQTEPVYFGHHFRTIVKQGYYSGGAGYILSKETLKRLATTGQNPKFCRQDGGAEDAELGKCMQNLGVKTANSTDALGRSRFHCFDPETHLMGGYPNWYYKYDANGARKGPESISDYAISFHYVGPRKMYGLEYYIYHLRPYGIFNGIQNLNWPNTYQNFRN
;
A
#
# COMPACT_ATOMS: atom_id res chain seq x y z
N MET A 1 -13.62 29.58 -25.22
CA MET A 1 -13.76 28.71 -26.41
C MET A 1 -14.98 27.83 -26.20
N ILE A 2 -16.04 28.10 -26.95
CA ILE A 2 -17.37 27.46 -26.80
C ILE A 2 -17.35 26.18 -27.63
N TYR A 3 -17.52 25.04 -26.97
CA TYR A 3 -17.72 23.77 -27.67
C TYR A 3 -19.19 23.61 -28.03
N LEU A 4 -19.49 23.63 -29.34
CA LEU A 4 -20.79 23.26 -29.89
C LEU A 4 -20.89 21.72 -29.98
N HIS A 5 -21.79 21.17 -29.22
CA HIS A 5 -22.15 19.75 -29.24
C HIS A 5 -23.22 19.55 -30.33
N VAL A 6 -22.90 18.78 -31.40
CA VAL A 6 -23.85 18.37 -32.43
C VAL A 6 -24.30 16.93 -32.14
N PRO A 7 -25.60 16.68 -31.99
CA PRO A 7 -26.09 15.34 -31.64
C PRO A 7 -26.06 14.39 -32.86
N PRO A 8 -25.87 13.07 -32.63
CA PRO A 8 -25.63 12.06 -33.67
C PRO A 8 -26.73 11.87 -34.71
N SER A 9 -27.94 12.36 -34.45
CA SER A 9 -29.09 12.23 -35.38
C SER A 9 -29.01 13.10 -36.63
N GLN A 10 -28.17 14.14 -36.65
CA GLN A 10 -28.02 15.00 -37.83
C GLN A 10 -27.01 14.46 -38.85
N ILE A 11 -26.10 13.58 -38.47
CA ILE A 11 -25.12 12.97 -39.39
C ILE A 11 -25.78 11.94 -40.33
N TYR A 12 -26.81 11.27 -39.86
CA TYR A 12 -27.54 10.27 -40.69
C TYR A 12 -28.40 10.91 -41.79
N SER A 13 -28.88 12.11 -41.60
CA SER A 13 -29.68 12.85 -42.58
C SER A 13 -28.89 13.36 -43.76
N MET A 14 -27.62 13.71 -43.56
CA MET A 14 -26.75 14.18 -44.66
C MET A 14 -26.26 13.05 -45.59
N MET A 15 -26.16 11.83 -45.11
CA MET A 15 -25.74 10.69 -45.93
C MET A 15 -26.88 10.13 -46.82
N ARG A 16 -28.13 10.41 -46.53
CA ARG A 16 -29.28 9.92 -47.32
C ARG A 16 -29.60 10.76 -48.55
N LYS A 17 -29.22 12.05 -48.58
CA LYS A 17 -29.44 12.96 -49.72
C LYS A 17 -28.42 12.82 -50.86
N ALA A 18 -27.34 12.09 -50.67
CA ALA A 18 -26.33 11.87 -51.69
C ALA A 18 -26.59 10.64 -52.62
N ARG A 19 -27.70 9.91 -52.40
CA ARG A 19 -27.97 8.64 -53.09
C ARG A 19 -29.09 8.67 -54.12
N GLU A 20 -29.73 9.82 -54.36
CA GLU A 20 -30.77 9.97 -55.36
C GLU A 20 -30.49 11.11 -56.37
N GLY A 21 -29.68 10.82 -57.36
CA GLY A 21 -29.44 11.71 -58.51
C GLY A 21 -29.00 10.86 -59.71
N ARG A 22 -29.93 10.66 -60.56
CA ARG A 22 -29.93 9.74 -61.72
C ARG A 22 -28.88 10.00 -62.78
N ALA A 23 -28.56 8.89 -63.43
CA ALA A 23 -27.83 8.78 -64.68
C ALA A 23 -28.35 9.64 -65.82
N LEU A 24 -27.41 10.18 -66.61
CA LEU A 24 -27.45 10.24 -68.08
C LEU A 24 -26.19 10.95 -68.58
N GLY A 25 -25.52 10.36 -69.58
CA GLY A 25 -24.59 11.11 -70.43
C GLY A 25 -23.18 10.52 -70.59
N CYS A 26 -23.04 9.77 -71.59
CA CYS A 26 -21.96 9.17 -72.33
C CYS A 26 -20.62 9.91 -72.39
N CYS A 27 -19.53 9.14 -72.30
CA CYS A 27 -18.22 9.28 -72.94
C CYS A 27 -17.57 10.66 -73.09
N HIS A 28 -16.83 11.06 -72.08
CA HIS A 28 -15.53 11.76 -72.17
C HIS A 28 -14.85 12.02 -70.82
N THR A 29 -15.37 11.41 -69.76
CA THR A 29 -14.92 11.70 -68.36
C THR A 29 -13.96 10.69 -67.77
N SER A 30 -13.62 9.59 -68.49
CA SER A 30 -12.80 8.51 -67.92
C SER A 30 -11.34 8.91 -67.70
N HIS A 31 -10.75 9.72 -68.58
CA HIS A 31 -9.37 10.16 -68.43
C HIS A 31 -9.23 11.26 -67.34
N LEU A 32 -10.20 12.18 -67.21
CA LEU A 32 -10.16 13.20 -66.18
C LEU A 32 -10.34 12.60 -64.78
N ASN A 33 -11.26 11.65 -64.61
CA ASN A 33 -11.49 10.96 -63.35
C ASN A 33 -10.32 10.06 -62.96
N PHE A 34 -9.63 9.44 -63.95
CA PHE A 34 -8.41 8.67 -63.69
C PHE A 34 -7.25 9.55 -63.23
N CYS A 35 -7.02 10.69 -63.92
CA CYS A 35 -6.00 11.67 -63.49
C CYS A 35 -6.31 12.29 -62.16
N PHE A 36 -7.59 12.59 -61.84
CA PHE A 36 -8.00 13.13 -60.56
C PHE A 36 -7.86 12.09 -59.44
N GLY A 37 -8.24 10.82 -59.67
CA GLY A 37 -8.05 9.73 -58.73
C GLY A 37 -6.58 9.45 -58.45
N LEU A 38 -5.72 9.51 -59.48
CA LEU A 38 -4.29 9.30 -59.33
C LEU A 38 -3.59 10.42 -58.57
N SER A 39 -3.99 11.68 -58.83
CA SER A 39 -3.47 12.85 -58.09
C SER A 39 -3.91 12.86 -56.64
N VAL A 40 -5.19 12.52 -56.32
CA VAL A 40 -5.68 12.40 -54.96
C VAL A 40 -5.01 11.23 -54.22
N GLY A 41 -4.82 10.08 -54.90
CA GLY A 41 -4.11 8.94 -54.35
C GLY A 41 -2.65 9.25 -54.03
N LEU A 42 -1.94 9.99 -54.89
CA LEU A 42 -0.56 10.42 -54.65
C LEU A 42 -0.47 11.41 -53.48
N VAL A 43 -1.41 12.35 -53.35
CA VAL A 43 -1.45 13.28 -52.24
C VAL A 43 -1.73 12.56 -50.94
N ILE A 44 -2.67 11.63 -50.92
CA ILE A 44 -2.96 10.83 -49.72
C ILE A 44 -1.76 9.94 -49.36
N SER A 45 -1.10 9.30 -50.30
CA SER A 45 0.10 8.50 -50.10
C SER A 45 1.26 9.34 -49.57
N PHE A 46 1.43 10.56 -50.11
CA PHE A 46 2.46 11.50 -49.62
C PHE A 46 2.15 12.01 -48.18
N LEU A 47 0.90 12.29 -47.89
CA LEU A 47 0.46 12.66 -46.52
C LEU A 47 0.65 11.51 -45.56
N LEU A 48 0.31 10.27 -45.93
CA LEU A 48 0.52 9.08 -45.08
C LEU A 48 2.01 8.77 -44.90
N ALA A 49 2.84 8.90 -45.95
CA ALA A 49 4.29 8.76 -45.82
C ALA A 49 4.93 9.87 -44.99
N SER A 50 4.46 11.10 -45.11
CA SER A 50 4.91 12.22 -44.27
C SER A 50 4.48 12.07 -42.79
N PHE A 51 3.29 11.52 -42.57
CA PHE A 51 2.81 11.21 -41.21
C PHE A 51 3.59 10.07 -40.55
N SER A 52 3.93 9.02 -41.32
CA SER A 52 4.75 7.92 -40.81
C SER A 52 6.21 8.33 -40.59
N SER A 53 6.78 9.24 -41.38
CA SER A 53 8.14 9.74 -41.18
C SER A 53 8.25 10.75 -39.99
N LEU A 54 7.15 11.40 -39.61
CA LEU A 54 7.08 12.25 -38.41
C LEU A 54 6.86 11.47 -37.12
N GLN A 55 6.24 10.27 -37.16
CA GLN A 55 6.03 9.45 -35.99
C GLN A 55 7.25 8.64 -35.55
N THR A 56 8.11 8.22 -36.49
CA THR A 56 9.28 7.40 -36.19
C THR A 56 10.33 8.11 -35.29
N PRO A 57 10.68 9.39 -35.50
CA PRO A 57 11.60 10.05 -34.58
C PRO A 57 10.97 10.37 -33.23
N LEU A 58 9.64 10.59 -33.14
CA LEU A 58 8.94 10.84 -31.88
C LEU A 58 8.83 9.58 -31.02
N ILE A 59 8.66 8.41 -31.62
CA ILE A 59 8.60 7.13 -30.88
C ILE A 59 9.99 6.74 -30.40
N LEU A 60 11.03 6.92 -31.23
CA LEU A 60 12.42 6.65 -30.85
C LEU A 60 12.93 7.61 -29.77
N THR A 61 12.62 8.91 -29.87
CA THR A 61 12.97 9.88 -28.80
C THR A 61 12.19 9.66 -27.53
N ARG A 62 10.93 9.21 -27.61
CA ARG A 62 10.12 8.87 -26.44
C ARG A 62 10.61 7.59 -25.75
N LYS A 63 11.04 6.58 -26.52
CA LYS A 63 11.62 5.35 -25.98
C LYS A 63 13.01 5.59 -25.36
N TYR A 64 13.85 6.39 -26.05
CA TYR A 64 15.17 6.79 -25.54
C TYR A 64 15.09 7.73 -24.33
N ALA A 65 14.09 8.61 -24.29
CA ALA A 65 13.81 9.45 -23.14
C ALA A 65 13.23 8.64 -21.98
N ALA A 66 12.40 7.63 -22.23
CA ALA A 66 11.89 6.73 -21.21
C ALA A 66 12.99 5.84 -20.62
N GLU A 67 13.84 5.25 -21.46
CA GLU A 67 14.99 4.43 -21.00
C GLU A 67 16.03 5.26 -20.24
N LYS A 68 16.29 6.49 -20.67
CA LYS A 68 17.20 7.42 -19.97
C LYS A 68 16.57 7.98 -18.69
N PHE A 69 15.24 8.17 -18.68
CA PHE A 69 14.47 8.57 -17.51
C PHE A 69 14.39 7.44 -16.49
N ASP A 70 14.21 6.19 -16.93
CA ASP A 70 14.24 5.00 -16.06
C ASP A 70 15.65 4.75 -15.49
N SER A 71 16.71 4.94 -16.29
CA SER A 71 18.09 4.82 -15.78
C SER A 71 18.47 5.97 -14.85
N TYR A 72 17.96 7.18 -15.07
CA TYR A 72 18.19 8.35 -14.22
C TYR A 72 17.37 8.26 -12.92
N LEU A 73 16.16 7.70 -12.96
CA LEU A 73 15.34 7.39 -11.78
C LEU A 73 15.93 6.23 -10.96
N SER A 74 16.64 5.28 -11.60
CA SER A 74 17.10 4.10 -10.88
C SER A 74 18.33 4.33 -10.00
N SER A 75 19.18 5.32 -10.27
CA SER A 75 20.40 5.54 -9.52
C SER A 75 20.41 6.80 -8.65
N ARG A 76 19.78 7.87 -9.11
CA ARG A 76 19.78 9.15 -8.38
C ARG A 76 18.53 9.33 -7.51
N SER A 77 17.40 8.82 -7.95
CA SER A 77 16.13 8.95 -7.21
C SER A 77 16.08 8.10 -5.95
N LEU A 78 16.75 6.95 -5.94
CA LEU A 78 16.79 6.09 -4.73
C LEU A 78 17.60 6.74 -3.60
N GLN A 79 18.72 7.42 -3.93
CA GLN A 79 19.49 8.16 -2.94
C GLN A 79 18.81 9.47 -2.51
N GLU A 80 18.20 10.22 -3.44
CA GLU A 80 17.42 11.41 -3.09
C GLU A 80 16.14 11.07 -2.33
N VAL A 81 15.45 9.99 -2.70
CA VAL A 81 14.27 9.50 -1.97
C VAL A 81 14.65 8.99 -0.60
N ALA A 82 15.73 8.23 -0.46
CA ALA A 82 16.23 7.81 0.84
C ALA A 82 16.60 9.03 1.70
N LYS A 83 17.30 10.01 1.14
CA LYS A 83 17.68 11.24 1.84
C LYS A 83 16.46 12.09 2.24
N THR A 84 15.48 12.27 1.35
CA THR A 84 14.23 13.00 1.66
C THR A 84 13.39 12.24 2.69
N TYR A 85 13.41 10.91 2.63
CA TYR A 85 12.75 10.04 3.60
C TYR A 85 13.44 10.15 4.97
N ASP A 86 14.77 10.21 4.99
CA ASP A 86 15.57 10.36 6.20
C ASP A 86 15.39 11.72 6.86
N GLU A 87 15.45 12.81 6.07
CA GLU A 87 15.21 14.18 6.55
C GLU A 87 13.80 14.33 7.14
N MET A 88 12.82 13.67 6.56
CA MET A 88 11.44 13.70 7.02
C MET A 88 11.21 12.84 8.28
N HIS A 89 11.89 11.70 8.37
CA HIS A 89 11.90 10.89 9.59
C HIS A 89 12.53 11.64 10.75
N GLU A 90 13.65 12.34 10.52
CA GLU A 90 14.27 13.18 11.55
C GLU A 90 13.35 14.32 12.01
N ASP A 91 12.62 14.96 11.09
CA ASP A 91 11.71 16.06 11.44
C ASP A 91 10.45 15.55 12.15
N MET A 92 9.90 14.41 11.71
CA MET A 92 8.80 13.75 12.39
C MET A 92 9.23 13.15 13.74
N ASP A 93 10.42 12.54 13.82
CA ASP A 93 10.99 12.04 15.08
C ASP A 93 11.25 13.17 16.08
N LYS A 94 11.64 14.36 15.61
CA LYS A 94 11.75 15.56 16.49
C LYS A 94 10.40 15.99 17.03
N ARG A 95 9.32 15.90 16.25
CA ARG A 95 7.95 16.20 16.68
C ARG A 95 7.41 15.14 17.66
N VAL A 96 7.85 13.90 17.50
CA VAL A 96 7.45 12.73 18.29
C VAL A 96 8.33 12.53 19.52
N SER A 97 9.53 13.16 19.57
CA SER A 97 10.45 13.11 20.70
C SER A 97 9.86 13.85 21.93
N GLU A 98 8.94 13.19 22.58
CA GLU A 98 8.43 13.65 23.87
C GLU A 98 9.28 13.08 25.01
N LYS A 99 9.94 13.99 25.71
CA LYS A 99 10.61 13.66 26.97
C LYS A 99 9.53 13.25 27.97
N ASP A 100 9.69 12.07 28.56
CA ASP A 100 8.96 11.64 29.75
C ASP A 100 7.45 11.37 29.59
N VAL A 101 7.04 10.57 28.59
CA VAL A 101 5.70 9.98 28.62
C VAL A 101 5.67 8.90 29.70
N LYS A 102 4.97 9.20 30.82
CA LYS A 102 4.65 8.18 31.81
C LYS A 102 3.74 7.14 31.19
N GLU A 103 3.98 5.88 31.55
CA GLU A 103 3.10 4.79 31.16
C GLU A 103 1.71 5.03 31.72
N ILE A 104 0.70 4.92 30.88
CA ILE A 104 -0.70 4.95 31.30
C ILE A 104 -1.15 3.49 31.33
N SER A 105 -1.58 3.04 32.50
CA SER A 105 -2.30 1.78 32.65
C SER A 105 -3.78 2.04 32.40
N PHE A 106 -4.37 1.25 31.51
CA PHE A 106 -5.81 1.13 31.40
C PHE A 106 -6.19 -0.11 32.19
N ASP A 107 -6.39 0.08 33.51
CA ASP A 107 -6.70 -1.01 34.43
C ASP A 107 -8.10 -1.56 34.17
N ASP A 108 -8.29 -2.83 34.42
CA ASP A 108 -9.52 -3.60 34.17
C ASP A 108 -10.75 -3.06 34.92
N GLU A 109 -10.55 -2.25 35.95
CA GLU A 109 -11.64 -1.59 36.72
C GLU A 109 -12.47 -0.58 35.90
N HIS A 110 -11.93 -0.15 34.74
CA HIS A 110 -12.61 0.74 33.81
C HIS A 110 -13.01 0.01 32.49
N GLU A 111 -13.03 -1.33 32.49
CA GLU A 111 -13.52 -2.07 31.34
C GLU A 111 -15.00 -1.75 31.12
N HIS A 112 -15.28 -1.22 29.95
CA HIS A 112 -16.64 -1.17 29.45
C HIS A 112 -17.11 -2.60 29.18
N HIS A 113 -18.28 -2.97 29.69
CA HIS A 113 -18.91 -4.27 29.38
C HIS A 113 -19.46 -4.26 27.95
N ASP A 114 -18.56 -4.01 26.98
CA ASP A 114 -18.90 -4.09 25.56
C ASP A 114 -19.04 -5.58 25.16
N ASP A 115 -19.96 -5.87 24.25
CA ASP A 115 -20.03 -7.19 23.64
C ASP A 115 -18.90 -7.37 22.63
N ASP A 116 -17.81 -7.95 23.06
CA ASP A 116 -16.61 -8.25 22.25
C ASP A 116 -16.62 -9.67 21.65
N THR A 117 -17.76 -10.37 21.73
CA THR A 117 -17.91 -11.79 21.30
C THR A 117 -17.43 -12.01 19.87
N VAL A 118 -17.74 -11.09 18.94
CA VAL A 118 -17.30 -11.20 17.53
C VAL A 118 -15.80 -11.02 17.42
N ALA A 119 -15.23 -10.04 18.13
CA ALA A 119 -13.80 -9.77 18.11
C ALA A 119 -13.00 -10.96 18.67
N ARG A 120 -13.45 -11.56 19.78
CA ARG A 120 -12.82 -12.77 20.34
C ARG A 120 -12.89 -13.96 19.40
N LYS A 121 -14.04 -14.27 18.81
CA LYS A 121 -14.17 -15.34 17.81
C LYS A 121 -13.26 -15.12 16.60
N LEU A 122 -13.10 -13.88 16.14
CA LEU A 122 -12.15 -13.55 15.07
C LEU A 122 -10.70 -13.75 15.53
N ALA A 123 -10.37 -13.41 16.78
CA ALA A 123 -9.03 -13.57 17.32
C ALA A 123 -8.61 -15.06 17.43
N GLU A 124 -9.53 -15.93 17.80
CA GLU A 124 -9.32 -17.37 17.86
C GLU A 124 -9.13 -17.98 16.46
N ARG A 125 -9.91 -17.53 15.48
CA ARG A 125 -9.91 -18.08 14.12
C ARG A 125 -8.77 -17.54 13.25
N ILE A 126 -8.36 -16.29 13.45
CA ILE A 126 -7.39 -15.58 12.60
C ILE A 126 -6.18 -15.23 13.45
N ARG A 127 -5.23 -16.14 13.46
CA ARG A 127 -4.01 -16.04 14.26
C ARG A 127 -3.01 -15.14 13.53
N VAL A 128 -2.64 -14.03 14.17
CA VAL A 128 -1.69 -13.06 13.63
C VAL A 128 -0.46 -13.00 14.53
N LEU A 129 0.69 -13.38 14.00
CA LEU A 129 1.97 -13.11 14.62
C LEU A 129 2.42 -11.71 14.23
N CYS A 130 2.66 -10.88 15.22
CA CYS A 130 3.18 -9.53 15.06
C CYS A 130 4.65 -9.50 15.43
N TRP A 131 5.51 -9.02 14.55
CA TRP A 131 6.87 -8.72 14.94
C TRP A 131 7.17 -7.23 14.73
N ILE A 132 7.88 -6.67 15.70
CA ILE A 132 8.17 -5.25 15.79
C ILE A 132 9.65 -5.04 15.51
N MET A 133 9.93 -4.19 14.53
CA MET A 133 11.28 -3.72 14.26
C MET A 133 11.62 -2.61 15.25
N THR A 134 12.67 -2.81 16.03
CA THR A 134 13.16 -1.82 17.00
C THR A 134 14.68 -1.83 17.08
N GLY A 135 15.25 -1.03 17.95
CA GLY A 135 16.68 -1.00 18.24
C GLY A 135 16.95 -0.84 19.76
N PRO A 136 18.16 -1.11 20.23
CA PRO A 136 18.49 -1.10 21.65
C PRO A 136 18.11 0.19 22.35
N GLN A 137 18.28 1.33 21.69
CA GLN A 137 17.97 2.66 22.23
C GLN A 137 16.46 2.97 22.31
N ASN A 138 15.63 2.18 21.59
CA ASN A 138 14.19 2.41 21.48
C ASN A 138 13.36 1.51 22.38
N LEU A 139 13.96 0.51 23.04
CA LEU A 139 13.20 -0.48 23.84
C LEU A 139 12.30 0.16 24.87
N GLN A 140 12.82 1.10 25.64
CA GLN A 140 12.06 1.80 26.69
C GLN A 140 11.38 3.10 26.19
N LYS A 141 11.84 3.64 25.06
CA LYS A 141 11.30 4.90 24.54
C LYS A 141 10.13 4.70 23.59
N LYS A 142 10.10 3.60 22.86
CA LYS A 142 9.08 3.31 21.83
C LYS A 142 8.48 1.90 22.00
N ALA A 143 9.28 0.86 21.97
CA ALA A 143 8.80 -0.53 21.93
C ALA A 143 7.94 -0.93 23.14
N ILE A 144 8.25 -0.41 24.33
CA ILE A 144 7.45 -0.67 25.54
C ILE A 144 6.01 -0.20 25.39
N HIS A 145 5.78 0.91 24.67
CA HIS A 145 4.44 1.46 24.47
C HIS A 145 3.63 0.62 23.49
N VAL A 146 4.27 0.07 22.44
CA VAL A 146 3.64 -0.96 21.58
C VAL A 146 3.21 -2.16 22.43
N LYS A 147 4.09 -2.66 23.29
CA LYS A 147 3.80 -3.81 24.17
C LYS A 147 2.63 -3.54 25.12
N LYS A 148 2.50 -2.31 25.62
CA LYS A 148 1.47 -1.93 26.59
C LYS A 148 0.14 -1.50 25.99
N THR A 149 0.10 -1.21 24.69
CA THR A 149 -1.11 -0.82 23.96
C THR A 149 -1.56 -1.96 23.05
N TRP A 150 -1.59 -1.75 21.76
CA TRP A 150 -2.15 -2.65 20.76
C TRP A 150 -1.42 -4.00 20.63
N GLY A 151 -0.14 -4.07 20.98
CA GLY A 151 0.66 -5.29 20.88
C GLY A 151 0.11 -6.46 21.71
N LYS A 152 -0.58 -6.19 22.84
CA LYS A 152 -1.24 -7.21 23.68
C LYS A 152 -2.39 -7.93 22.96
N ARG A 153 -2.89 -7.39 21.83
CA ARG A 153 -3.96 -8.01 21.03
C ARG A 153 -3.43 -8.91 19.92
N CYS A 154 -2.11 -9.02 19.73
CA CYS A 154 -1.51 -9.98 18.80
C CYS A 154 -1.69 -11.41 19.33
N THR A 155 -1.81 -12.39 18.45
CA THR A 155 -1.76 -13.83 18.87
C THR A 155 -0.38 -14.15 19.44
N LYS A 156 0.66 -13.63 18.81
CA LYS A 156 2.04 -13.65 19.31
C LYS A 156 2.71 -12.33 18.98
N LEU A 157 3.42 -11.76 19.95
CA LEU A 157 4.18 -10.52 19.80
C LEU A 157 5.67 -10.80 20.00
N ILE A 158 6.49 -10.36 19.05
CA ILE A 158 7.95 -10.53 19.07
C ILE A 158 8.61 -9.19 18.76
N PHE A 159 9.67 -8.87 19.46
CA PHE A 159 10.49 -7.69 19.18
C PHE A 159 11.84 -8.13 18.62
N PHE A 160 12.22 -7.58 17.46
CA PHE A 160 13.53 -7.79 16.87
C PHE A 160 14.38 -6.53 16.97
N SER A 161 15.62 -6.73 17.40
CA SER A 161 16.64 -5.68 17.56
C SER A 161 17.97 -6.18 16.97
N SER A 162 18.99 -5.34 16.93
CA SER A 162 20.35 -5.78 16.63
C SER A 162 20.90 -6.70 17.72
N GLU A 163 20.46 -6.52 18.97
CA GLU A 163 20.96 -7.21 20.15
C GLU A 163 19.83 -7.87 20.94
N THR A 164 20.16 -9.01 21.55
CA THR A 164 19.25 -9.68 22.48
C THR A 164 19.26 -8.93 23.82
N ASN A 165 18.07 -8.66 24.36
CA ASN A 165 17.89 -8.08 25.68
C ASN A 165 16.90 -8.96 26.48
N HIS A 166 17.35 -9.45 27.62
CA HIS A 166 16.55 -10.36 28.45
C HIS A 166 15.55 -9.62 29.35
N THR A 167 15.85 -8.36 29.74
CA THR A 167 14.98 -7.54 30.57
C THR A 167 13.76 -7.04 29.77
N PHE A 168 14.00 -6.60 28.53
CA PHE A 168 12.94 -6.39 27.55
C PHE A 168 13.10 -7.48 26.49
N PRO A 169 12.27 -8.51 26.47
CA PRO A 169 12.54 -9.72 25.67
C PRO A 169 12.55 -9.36 24.16
N THR A 170 13.76 -9.08 23.66
CA THR A 170 14.04 -8.89 22.25
C THR A 170 14.94 -9.99 21.74
N ILE A 171 14.77 -10.33 20.47
CA ILE A 171 15.62 -11.25 19.74
C ILE A 171 16.62 -10.45 18.92
N GLY A 172 17.91 -10.68 19.17
CA GLY A 172 19.00 -10.05 18.45
C GLY A 172 19.22 -10.72 17.09
N LEU A 173 19.19 -9.93 16.02
CA LEU A 173 19.37 -10.42 14.65
C LEU A 173 20.83 -10.45 14.19
N ASN A 174 21.76 -10.04 15.06
CA ASN A 174 23.20 -9.96 14.76
C ASN A 174 23.47 -9.18 13.45
N ILE A 175 22.90 -7.99 13.34
CA ILE A 175 23.05 -7.07 12.23
C ILE A 175 23.20 -5.65 12.79
N SER A 176 23.96 -4.79 12.14
CA SER A 176 24.18 -3.41 12.57
C SER A 176 22.88 -2.59 12.57
N GLU A 177 22.81 -1.61 13.46
CA GLU A 177 21.77 -0.60 13.42
C GLU A 177 21.96 0.36 12.25
N GLY A 178 20.90 1.05 11.86
CA GLY A 178 20.91 2.04 10.81
C GLY A 178 19.96 1.70 9.65
N ARG A 179 19.63 2.72 8.90
CA ARG A 179 18.67 2.60 7.78
C ARG A 179 19.16 1.68 6.67
N ASP A 180 20.47 1.65 6.44
CA ASP A 180 21.07 0.77 5.42
C ASP A 180 20.93 -0.72 5.75
N HIS A 181 20.57 -1.06 6.98
CA HIS A 181 20.45 -2.44 7.46
C HIS A 181 19.00 -2.88 7.71
N LEU A 182 18.01 -2.05 7.40
CA LEU A 182 16.59 -2.41 7.59
C LEU A 182 16.16 -3.60 6.73
N THR A 183 16.64 -3.68 5.47
CA THR A 183 16.39 -4.84 4.60
C THR A 183 16.95 -6.12 5.24
N GLY A 184 18.16 -6.08 5.75
CA GLY A 184 18.77 -7.23 6.40
C GLY A 184 18.04 -7.62 7.69
N LYS A 185 17.59 -6.65 8.49
CA LYS A 185 16.75 -6.94 9.67
C LYS A 185 15.45 -7.65 9.26
N THR A 186 14.76 -7.13 8.25
CA THR A 186 13.51 -7.72 7.73
C THR A 186 13.71 -9.15 7.24
N MET A 187 14.74 -9.39 6.43
CA MET A 187 15.03 -10.72 5.89
C MET A 187 15.34 -11.72 7.00
N ARG A 188 16.16 -11.34 7.97
CA ARG A 188 16.51 -12.19 9.13
C ARG A 188 15.34 -12.40 10.07
N ALA A 189 14.53 -11.37 10.33
CA ALA A 189 13.36 -11.48 11.18
C ALA A 189 12.32 -12.47 10.60
N PHE A 190 11.97 -12.36 9.32
CA PHE A 190 11.05 -13.30 8.69
C PHE A 190 11.61 -14.70 8.59
N LYS A 191 12.92 -14.86 8.36
CA LYS A 191 13.57 -16.19 8.41
C LYS A 191 13.46 -16.79 9.81
N TYR A 192 13.74 -16.00 10.85
CA TYR A 192 13.59 -16.46 12.24
C TYR A 192 12.15 -16.82 12.59
N VAL A 193 11.16 -16.01 12.17
CA VAL A 193 9.74 -16.28 12.37
C VAL A 193 9.33 -17.60 11.69
N TYR A 194 9.81 -17.82 10.47
CA TYR A 194 9.55 -19.06 9.75
C TYR A 194 10.14 -20.30 10.48
N ASP A 195 11.40 -20.20 10.92
CA ASP A 195 12.09 -21.32 11.54
C ASP A 195 11.53 -21.72 12.91
N HIS A 196 10.93 -20.76 13.64
CA HIS A 196 10.55 -20.98 15.04
C HIS A 196 9.04 -20.92 15.29
N PHE A 197 8.26 -20.23 14.44
CA PHE A 197 6.87 -19.88 14.72
C PHE A 197 5.91 -20.05 13.54
N PHE A 198 6.34 -20.74 12.47
CA PHE A 198 5.55 -20.89 11.25
C PHE A 198 4.16 -21.47 11.46
N ASP A 199 4.02 -22.42 12.39
CA ASP A 199 2.75 -23.11 12.66
C ASP A 199 1.92 -22.46 13.78
N GLU A 200 2.47 -21.42 14.42
CA GLU A 200 1.77 -20.74 15.50
C GLU A 200 0.80 -19.65 14.98
N ALA A 201 0.88 -19.27 13.71
CA ALA A 201 0.03 -18.25 13.12
C ALA A 201 -0.33 -18.54 11.66
N ASP A 202 -1.33 -17.82 11.17
CA ASP A 202 -1.83 -17.91 9.80
C ASP A 202 -1.39 -16.71 8.96
N TRP A 203 -1.11 -15.59 9.64
CA TRP A 203 -0.69 -14.33 9.06
C TRP A 203 0.48 -13.76 9.86
N PHE A 204 1.40 -13.11 9.16
CA PHE A 204 2.66 -12.64 9.73
C PHE A 204 2.82 -11.14 9.42
N MET A 205 2.83 -10.33 10.46
CA MET A 205 2.79 -8.88 10.36
C MET A 205 4.14 -8.27 10.80
N LYS A 206 4.65 -7.33 10.00
CA LYS A 206 5.73 -6.42 10.37
C LYS A 206 5.15 -5.07 10.77
N ALA A 207 5.64 -4.51 11.84
CA ALA A 207 5.42 -3.12 12.21
C ALA A 207 6.70 -2.47 12.76
N ASP A 208 6.77 -1.14 12.69
CA ASP A 208 7.78 -0.35 13.37
C ASP A 208 7.35 -0.02 14.79
N ASP A 209 8.28 0.40 15.64
CA ASP A 209 8.01 0.72 17.05
C ASP A 209 7.26 2.06 17.26
N ASP A 210 6.91 2.73 16.17
CA ASP A 210 6.05 3.91 16.12
C ASP A 210 4.83 3.74 15.19
N THR A 211 4.42 2.50 14.94
CA THR A 211 3.19 2.18 14.22
C THR A 211 2.12 1.71 15.20
N TYR A 212 0.89 2.20 15.03
CA TYR A 212 -0.28 1.74 15.79
C TYR A 212 -1.18 0.87 14.93
N PHE A 213 -1.63 -0.27 15.46
CA PHE A 213 -2.53 -1.19 14.79
C PHE A 213 -3.85 -1.38 15.54
N ILE A 214 -4.96 -1.44 14.79
CA ILE A 214 -6.28 -1.84 15.28
C ILE A 214 -6.47 -3.31 14.88
N MET A 215 -6.17 -4.22 15.80
CA MET A 215 -6.06 -5.65 15.52
C MET A 215 -7.39 -6.30 15.16
N GLU A 216 -8.51 -5.79 15.67
CA GLU A 216 -9.85 -6.23 15.33
C GLU A 216 -10.18 -5.93 13.86
N ASN A 217 -9.84 -4.74 13.38
CA ASN A 217 -10.01 -4.35 11.99
C ASN A 217 -9.10 -5.16 11.05
N LEU A 218 -7.88 -5.47 11.49
CA LEU A 218 -6.99 -6.35 10.75
C LEU A 218 -7.59 -7.76 10.62
N ARG A 219 -8.06 -8.35 11.70
CA ARG A 219 -8.69 -9.68 11.65
C ARG A 219 -9.97 -9.70 10.82
N TYR A 220 -10.78 -8.66 10.93
CA TYR A 220 -11.94 -8.48 10.06
C TYR A 220 -11.53 -8.46 8.58
N PHE A 221 -10.52 -7.68 8.22
CA PHE A 221 -9.99 -7.64 6.85
C PHE A 221 -9.47 -9.00 6.37
N LEU A 222 -8.75 -9.72 7.21
CA LEU A 222 -8.16 -11.03 6.89
C LEU A 222 -9.20 -12.16 6.87
N SER A 223 -10.36 -11.98 7.49
CA SER A 223 -11.38 -13.02 7.64
C SER A 223 -11.93 -13.57 6.33
N SER A 224 -11.85 -12.78 5.25
CA SER A 224 -12.26 -13.14 3.89
C SER A 224 -11.08 -13.47 2.96
N ARG A 225 -9.87 -13.64 3.50
CA ARG A 225 -8.65 -13.88 2.72
C ARG A 225 -8.13 -15.29 2.94
N ASP A 226 -7.50 -15.84 1.91
CA ASP A 226 -6.87 -17.15 1.95
C ASP A 226 -5.37 -17.00 2.26
N GLN A 227 -4.95 -17.55 3.39
CA GLN A 227 -3.55 -17.54 3.83
C GLN A 227 -2.64 -18.45 2.97
N THR A 228 -3.20 -19.32 2.16
CA THR A 228 -2.45 -20.22 1.27
C THR A 228 -2.13 -19.57 -0.07
N GLU A 229 -2.75 -18.44 -0.39
CA GLU A 229 -2.40 -17.65 -1.57
C GLU A 229 -1.10 -16.85 -1.32
N PRO A 230 -0.21 -16.74 -2.33
CA PRO A 230 1.01 -15.94 -2.22
C PRO A 230 0.71 -14.45 -2.37
N VAL A 231 0.21 -13.85 -1.31
CA VAL A 231 -0.20 -12.43 -1.26
C VAL A 231 0.33 -11.75 -0.01
N TYR A 232 0.47 -10.42 -0.10
CA TYR A 232 0.73 -9.56 1.06
C TYR A 232 -0.07 -8.26 0.95
N PHE A 233 -0.23 -7.53 2.06
CA PHE A 233 -1.10 -6.37 2.20
C PHE A 233 -0.41 -5.26 2.97
N GLY A 234 -0.78 -4.01 2.71
CA GLY A 234 -0.28 -2.82 3.39
C GLY A 234 -0.72 -1.54 2.68
N HIS A 235 -0.07 -0.42 2.98
CA HIS A 235 -0.27 0.83 2.26
C HIS A 235 0.47 0.82 0.92
N HIS A 236 -0.25 0.92 -0.19
CA HIS A 236 0.28 0.64 -1.52
C HIS A 236 0.95 1.85 -2.16
N PHE A 237 2.23 1.69 -2.52
CA PHE A 237 3.01 2.58 -3.36
C PHE A 237 3.16 2.03 -4.78
N ARG A 238 2.97 2.88 -5.80
CA ARG A 238 2.91 2.50 -7.24
C ARG A 238 4.21 2.70 -8.01
N THR A 239 5.25 3.25 -7.38
CA THR A 239 6.53 3.55 -8.03
C THR A 239 7.56 2.44 -7.76
N ILE A 240 8.74 2.49 -8.41
CA ILE A 240 9.91 1.66 -8.17
C ILE A 240 9.73 0.18 -8.54
N VAL A 241 8.64 -0.46 -8.12
CA VAL A 241 8.34 -1.88 -8.39
C VAL A 241 7.15 -1.96 -9.35
N LYS A 242 7.21 -2.83 -10.36
CA LYS A 242 6.19 -2.91 -11.43
C LYS A 242 4.78 -3.17 -10.89
N GLN A 243 4.64 -4.08 -9.92
CA GLN A 243 3.35 -4.33 -9.26
C GLN A 243 3.04 -3.38 -8.11
N GLY A 244 3.92 -2.40 -7.82
CA GLY A 244 3.91 -1.63 -6.60
C GLY A 244 4.51 -2.40 -5.42
N TYR A 245 4.51 -1.77 -4.24
CA TYR A 245 4.98 -2.33 -2.98
C TYR A 245 4.27 -1.66 -1.82
N TYR A 246 4.48 -2.15 -0.61
CA TYR A 246 3.84 -1.58 0.58
C TYR A 246 4.82 -0.86 1.47
N SER A 247 4.38 0.30 2.03
CA SER A 247 5.15 1.11 2.98
C SER A 247 5.57 0.29 4.20
N GLY A 248 6.85 0.30 4.51
CA GLY A 248 7.40 -0.35 5.69
C GLY A 248 6.83 0.21 6.98
N GLY A 249 6.77 1.55 7.10
CA GLY A 249 6.28 2.22 8.30
C GLY A 249 4.78 2.04 8.55
N ALA A 250 3.94 2.00 7.49
CA ALA A 250 2.54 1.66 7.66
C ALA A 250 2.31 0.22 8.19
N GLY A 251 3.36 -0.58 8.14
CA GLY A 251 3.29 -2.01 8.39
C GLY A 251 2.68 -2.78 7.23
N TYR A 252 3.03 -4.05 7.14
CA TYR A 252 2.50 -4.94 6.12
C TYR A 252 2.33 -6.36 6.66
N ILE A 253 1.44 -7.12 6.01
CA ILE A 253 1.03 -8.44 6.45
C ILE A 253 1.31 -9.45 5.33
N LEU A 254 1.99 -10.54 5.65
CA LEU A 254 2.27 -11.66 4.77
C LEU A 254 1.31 -12.81 5.04
N SER A 255 0.84 -13.46 3.98
CA SER A 255 0.19 -14.78 4.10
C SER A 255 1.19 -15.86 4.51
N LYS A 256 0.71 -16.99 4.98
CA LYS A 256 1.54 -18.14 5.35
C LYS A 256 2.39 -18.64 4.17
N GLU A 257 1.81 -18.71 2.98
CA GLU A 257 2.54 -19.08 1.77
C GLU A 257 3.60 -18.03 1.38
N THR A 258 3.30 -16.73 1.56
CA THR A 258 4.28 -15.67 1.30
C THR A 258 5.47 -15.76 2.24
N LEU A 259 5.24 -15.97 3.54
CA LEU A 259 6.34 -16.16 4.49
C LEU A 259 7.21 -17.35 4.10
N LYS A 260 6.59 -18.48 3.73
CA LYS A 260 7.31 -19.68 3.27
C LYS A 260 8.22 -19.37 2.09
N ARG A 261 7.73 -18.70 1.05
CA ARG A 261 8.54 -18.32 -0.12
C ARG A 261 9.69 -17.40 0.27
N LEU A 262 9.42 -16.40 1.09
CA LEU A 262 10.43 -15.44 1.54
C LEU A 262 11.54 -16.12 2.36
N ALA A 263 11.16 -16.99 3.28
CA ALA A 263 12.10 -17.67 4.17
C ALA A 263 12.87 -18.84 3.53
N THR A 264 12.42 -19.32 2.37
CA THR A 264 13.10 -20.38 1.60
C THR A 264 13.79 -19.80 0.37
N THR A 265 13.07 -19.64 -0.73
CA THR A 265 13.61 -19.12 -2.00
C THR A 265 14.14 -17.70 -1.87
N GLY A 266 13.50 -16.86 -1.05
CA GLY A 266 13.89 -15.45 -0.81
C GLY A 266 15.25 -15.31 -0.10
N GLN A 267 15.78 -16.36 0.52
CA GLN A 267 17.12 -16.33 1.11
C GLN A 267 18.24 -16.38 0.04
N ASN A 268 17.90 -16.62 -1.20
CA ASN A 268 18.86 -16.60 -2.30
C ASN A 268 19.03 -15.15 -2.82
N PRO A 269 20.26 -14.58 -2.80
CA PRO A 269 20.54 -13.21 -3.25
C PRO A 269 20.18 -12.94 -4.74
N LYS A 270 20.00 -13.98 -5.54
CA LYS A 270 19.55 -13.86 -6.94
C LYS A 270 18.10 -13.39 -7.04
N PHE A 271 17.27 -13.70 -6.06
CA PHE A 271 15.85 -13.33 -6.03
C PHE A 271 15.60 -12.10 -5.17
N CYS A 272 16.23 -12.04 -4.01
CA CYS A 272 15.97 -11.00 -3.01
C CYS A 272 17.28 -10.42 -2.47
N ARG A 273 17.35 -9.10 -2.38
CA ARG A 273 18.45 -8.42 -1.70
C ARG A 273 18.46 -8.82 -0.24
N GLN A 274 19.63 -9.10 0.31
CA GLN A 274 19.76 -9.58 1.68
C GLN A 274 20.03 -8.47 2.69
N ASP A 275 20.57 -7.32 2.23
CA ASP A 275 20.82 -6.13 3.05
C ASP A 275 21.03 -4.89 2.17
N GLY A 276 20.89 -3.69 2.76
CA GLY A 276 21.00 -2.42 2.07
C GLY A 276 19.78 -2.04 1.22
N GLY A 277 19.76 -0.82 0.68
CA GLY A 277 18.66 -0.26 -0.09
C GLY A 277 17.47 0.18 0.79
N ALA A 278 16.39 0.61 0.15
CA ALA A 278 15.15 0.96 0.85
C ALA A 278 14.37 -0.32 1.16
N GLU A 279 14.18 -0.63 2.42
CA GLU A 279 13.65 -1.90 2.93
C GLU A 279 12.36 -2.32 2.22
N ASP A 280 11.38 -1.44 2.19
CA ASP A 280 10.05 -1.69 1.65
C ASP A 280 10.05 -1.90 0.12
N ALA A 281 10.85 -1.11 -0.61
CA ALA A 281 11.02 -1.26 -2.05
C ALA A 281 11.81 -2.53 -2.40
N GLU A 282 12.86 -2.86 -1.65
CA GLU A 282 13.64 -4.08 -1.85
C GLU A 282 12.81 -5.33 -1.52
N LEU A 283 12.00 -5.28 -0.45
CA LEU A 283 11.03 -6.34 -0.17
C LEU A 283 9.99 -6.47 -1.29
N GLY A 284 9.47 -5.35 -1.82
CA GLY A 284 8.53 -5.35 -2.93
C GLY A 284 9.09 -6.00 -4.21
N LYS A 285 10.36 -5.72 -4.55
CA LYS A 285 11.08 -6.39 -5.65
C LYS A 285 11.23 -7.88 -5.38
N CYS A 286 11.61 -8.22 -4.16
CA CYS A 286 11.72 -9.60 -3.70
C CYS A 286 10.38 -10.34 -3.87
N MET A 287 9.27 -9.79 -3.36
CA MET A 287 7.94 -10.36 -3.51
C MET A 287 7.57 -10.59 -4.98
N GLN A 288 7.83 -9.62 -5.85
CA GLN A 288 7.59 -9.78 -7.29
C GLN A 288 8.40 -10.93 -7.88
N ASN A 289 9.68 -11.07 -7.52
CA ASN A 289 10.57 -12.15 -7.99
C ASN A 289 10.15 -13.53 -7.46
N LEU A 290 9.52 -13.59 -6.30
CA LEU A 290 8.98 -14.81 -5.69
C LEU A 290 7.56 -15.16 -6.18
N GLY A 291 6.98 -14.37 -7.10
CA GLY A 291 5.62 -14.55 -7.57
C GLY A 291 4.56 -14.28 -6.49
N VAL A 292 4.89 -13.45 -5.50
CA VAL A 292 3.96 -12.96 -4.49
C VAL A 292 3.32 -11.67 -5.00
N LYS A 293 2.00 -11.58 -4.93
CA LYS A 293 1.22 -10.46 -5.47
C LYS A 293 0.91 -9.42 -4.41
N THR A 294 0.91 -8.15 -4.82
CA THR A 294 0.21 -7.10 -4.08
C THR A 294 -1.29 -7.30 -4.23
N ALA A 295 -2.06 -7.15 -3.16
CA ALA A 295 -3.50 -7.31 -3.17
C ALA A 295 -4.20 -6.08 -2.58
N ASN A 296 -5.44 -5.83 -2.98
CA ASN A 296 -6.18 -4.63 -2.58
C ASN A 296 -6.39 -4.57 -1.06
N SER A 297 -5.94 -3.47 -0.46
CA SER A 297 -6.04 -3.15 0.97
C SER A 297 -7.03 -2.02 1.27
N THR A 298 -7.77 -1.52 0.26
CA THR A 298 -8.77 -0.46 0.45
C THR A 298 -10.13 -1.05 0.85
N ASP A 299 -11.03 -0.21 1.33
CA ASP A 299 -12.42 -0.58 1.53
C ASP A 299 -13.26 -0.46 0.23
N ALA A 300 -14.56 -0.73 0.31
CA ALA A 300 -15.45 -0.69 -0.85
C ALA A 300 -15.61 0.73 -1.45
N LEU A 301 -15.29 1.77 -0.70
CA LEU A 301 -15.29 3.17 -1.15
C LEU A 301 -13.91 3.61 -1.67
N GLY A 302 -12.93 2.70 -1.70
CA GLY A 302 -11.56 2.97 -2.12
C GLY A 302 -10.75 3.75 -1.09
N ARG A 303 -11.19 3.80 0.20
CA ARG A 303 -10.44 4.46 1.28
C ARG A 303 -9.37 3.52 1.83
N SER A 304 -8.24 4.09 2.21
CA SER A 304 -7.11 3.32 2.74
C SER A 304 -7.44 2.69 4.10
N ARG A 305 -6.95 1.46 4.32
CA ARG A 305 -6.97 0.80 5.63
C ARG A 305 -5.63 0.89 6.35
N PHE A 306 -4.54 1.01 5.61
CA PHE A 306 -3.19 1.16 6.13
C PHE A 306 -2.68 2.55 5.79
N HIS A 307 -2.01 3.22 6.73
CA HIS A 307 -1.66 4.63 6.59
C HIS A 307 -0.20 4.87 6.94
N CYS A 308 0.56 5.49 6.03
CA CYS A 308 1.97 5.78 6.23
C CYS A 308 2.23 7.08 7.01
N PHE A 309 1.19 7.73 7.48
CA PHE A 309 1.24 8.87 8.41
C PHE A 309 0.24 8.66 9.55
N ASP A 310 0.27 9.56 10.51
CA ASP A 310 -0.66 9.59 11.62
C ASP A 310 -2.09 10.01 11.18
N PRO A 311 -3.12 9.76 12.00
CA PRO A 311 -4.51 10.07 11.64
C PRO A 311 -4.74 11.53 11.27
N GLU A 312 -4.12 12.46 11.99
CA GLU A 312 -4.30 13.90 11.77
C GLU A 312 -3.73 14.33 10.43
N THR A 313 -2.58 13.79 10.04
CA THR A 313 -1.99 14.07 8.72
C THR A 313 -2.89 13.57 7.59
N HIS A 314 -3.51 12.40 7.75
CA HIS A 314 -4.47 11.90 6.74
C HIS A 314 -5.77 12.72 6.72
N LEU A 315 -6.26 13.20 7.87
CA LEU A 315 -7.45 14.04 7.96
C LEU A 315 -7.22 15.47 7.45
N MET A 316 -6.12 16.09 7.82
CA MET A 316 -5.89 17.51 7.54
C MET A 316 -5.09 17.74 6.26
N GLY A 317 -4.32 16.77 5.81
CA GLY A 317 -3.36 16.90 4.72
C GLY A 317 -1.98 17.36 5.22
N GLY A 318 -1.21 17.94 4.30
CA GLY A 318 0.18 18.35 4.61
C GLY A 318 1.19 17.26 4.26
N TYR A 319 0.84 16.37 3.35
CA TYR A 319 1.74 15.36 2.85
C TYR A 319 2.97 15.96 2.16
N PRO A 320 4.13 15.35 2.30
CA PRO A 320 5.31 15.72 1.53
C PRO A 320 5.09 15.47 0.03
N ASN A 321 5.80 16.22 -0.80
CA ASN A 321 5.62 16.18 -2.26
C ASN A 321 5.82 14.77 -2.88
N TRP A 322 6.69 13.98 -2.30
CA TRP A 322 6.93 12.62 -2.79
C TRP A 322 5.68 11.74 -2.65
N TYR A 323 4.88 11.90 -1.58
CA TYR A 323 3.72 11.07 -1.30
C TYR A 323 2.68 11.12 -2.43
N TYR A 324 2.44 12.31 -3.02
CA TYR A 324 1.52 12.46 -4.15
C TYR A 324 1.93 11.66 -5.40
N LYS A 325 3.22 11.33 -5.53
CA LYS A 325 3.74 10.52 -6.64
C LYS A 325 3.68 9.03 -6.34
N TYR A 326 3.87 8.66 -5.07
CA TYR A 326 4.03 7.27 -4.63
C TYR A 326 2.72 6.60 -4.28
N ASP A 327 1.81 7.30 -3.62
CA ASP A 327 0.55 6.70 -3.16
C ASP A 327 -0.31 6.20 -4.33
N ALA A 328 -0.67 4.92 -4.30
CA ALA A 328 -1.52 4.31 -5.30
C ALA A 328 -2.99 4.75 -5.20
N ASN A 329 -3.41 5.24 -4.04
CA ASN A 329 -4.79 5.64 -3.75
C ASN A 329 -5.05 7.13 -4.03
N GLY A 330 -4.05 7.87 -4.58
CA GLY A 330 -4.18 9.25 -5.05
C GLY A 330 -3.98 10.31 -3.98
N ALA A 331 -3.31 9.99 -2.87
CA ALA A 331 -2.96 10.90 -1.78
C ALA A 331 -4.14 11.74 -1.29
N ARG A 332 -5.30 11.10 -1.11
CA ARG A 332 -6.52 11.75 -0.61
C ARG A 332 -6.31 12.24 0.83
N LYS A 333 -7.04 13.27 1.21
CA LYS A 333 -7.10 13.80 2.58
C LYS A 333 -8.54 13.90 3.06
N GLY A 334 -8.72 14.03 4.36
CA GLY A 334 -10.03 14.11 4.98
C GLY A 334 -10.66 12.74 5.22
N PRO A 335 -11.95 12.67 5.60
CA PRO A 335 -12.65 11.42 5.84
C PRO A 335 -12.60 10.44 4.66
N GLU A 336 -12.44 10.94 3.43
CA GLU A 336 -12.31 10.14 2.21
C GLU A 336 -10.97 9.41 2.07
N SER A 337 -10.01 9.68 2.94
CA SER A 337 -8.70 9.02 2.93
C SER A 337 -8.62 7.83 3.88
N ILE A 338 -9.45 7.79 4.92
CA ILE A 338 -9.39 6.82 6.00
C ILE A 338 -10.63 5.94 5.99
N SER A 339 -10.45 4.62 5.93
CA SER A 339 -11.55 3.67 6.09
C SER A 339 -12.11 3.71 7.51
N ASP A 340 -13.44 3.52 7.69
CA ASP A 340 -14.05 3.32 9.00
C ASP A 340 -13.46 2.09 9.72
N TYR A 341 -12.90 1.16 8.95
CA TYR A 341 -12.14 0.00 9.44
C TYR A 341 -10.65 0.15 9.13
N ALA A 342 -10.09 1.32 9.46
CA ALA A 342 -8.65 1.56 9.38
C ALA A 342 -7.88 0.53 10.23
N ILE A 343 -6.74 0.09 9.72
CA ILE A 343 -5.94 -0.97 10.36
C ILE A 343 -4.70 -0.40 11.02
N SER A 344 -3.97 0.50 10.34
CA SER A 344 -2.72 1.02 10.88
C SER A 344 -2.48 2.48 10.57
N PHE A 345 -1.69 3.11 11.45
CA PHE A 345 -1.16 4.47 11.30
C PHE A 345 0.30 4.50 11.72
N HIS A 346 1.13 5.17 10.93
CA HIS A 346 2.56 5.38 11.20
C HIS A 346 2.83 6.74 11.82
N TYR A 347 4.05 6.97 12.32
CA TYR A 347 4.45 8.17 13.06
C TYR A 347 3.58 8.42 14.29
N VAL A 348 3.22 7.34 14.97
CA VAL A 348 2.45 7.36 16.22
C VAL A 348 3.42 7.23 17.38
N GLY A 349 3.81 8.36 17.95
CA GLY A 349 4.66 8.38 19.15
C GLY A 349 3.92 7.90 20.40
N PRO A 350 4.64 7.70 21.52
CA PRO A 350 4.10 7.12 22.76
C PRO A 350 2.83 7.79 23.27
N ARG A 351 2.81 9.11 23.38
CA ARG A 351 1.61 9.84 23.81
C ARG A 351 0.41 9.58 22.91
N LYS A 352 0.63 9.60 21.59
CA LYS A 352 -0.42 9.35 20.61
C LYS A 352 -0.89 7.89 20.64
N MET A 353 0.00 6.91 20.92
CA MET A 353 -0.40 5.51 21.10
C MET A 353 -1.42 5.36 22.24
N TYR A 354 -1.18 5.97 23.40
CA TYR A 354 -2.14 5.95 24.50
C TYR A 354 -3.41 6.76 24.20
N GLY A 355 -3.27 7.86 23.45
CA GLY A 355 -4.43 8.63 22.98
C GLY A 355 -5.34 7.81 22.07
N LEU A 356 -4.78 7.13 21.08
CA LEU A 356 -5.53 6.25 20.19
C LEU A 356 -6.16 5.07 20.95
N GLU A 357 -5.42 4.44 21.86
CA GLU A 357 -5.95 3.40 22.73
C GLU A 357 -7.20 3.90 23.47
N TYR A 358 -7.12 5.08 24.10
CA TYR A 358 -8.25 5.67 24.82
C TYR A 358 -9.42 6.02 23.89
N TYR A 359 -9.16 6.67 22.76
CA TYR A 359 -10.23 7.10 21.84
C TYR A 359 -10.95 5.94 21.16
N ILE A 360 -10.24 4.87 20.86
CA ILE A 360 -10.81 3.72 20.14
C ILE A 360 -11.55 2.78 21.09
N TYR A 361 -10.99 2.52 22.29
CA TYR A 361 -11.49 1.45 23.16
C TYR A 361 -12.18 1.95 24.43
N HIS A 362 -12.01 3.23 24.83
CA HIS A 362 -12.54 3.72 26.10
C HIS A 362 -13.50 4.90 25.98
N LEU A 363 -13.28 5.84 25.03
CA LEU A 363 -14.15 7.01 24.88
C LEU A 363 -15.47 6.61 24.20
N ARG A 364 -16.61 6.97 24.83
CA ARG A 364 -17.96 6.68 24.30
C ARG A 364 -18.81 7.95 24.31
N PRO A 365 -19.44 8.33 23.18
CA PRO A 365 -20.46 9.36 23.17
C PRO A 365 -21.75 8.79 23.79
N TYR A 366 -22.29 9.47 24.80
CA TYR A 366 -23.52 9.03 25.47
C TYR A 366 -24.70 8.94 24.49
N GLY A 367 -25.40 7.81 24.50
CA GLY A 367 -26.59 7.58 23.67
C GLY A 367 -26.29 7.23 22.20
N ILE A 368 -25.02 7.15 21.80
CA ILE A 368 -24.63 6.66 20.48
C ILE A 368 -23.99 5.27 20.66
N PHE A 369 -24.66 4.27 20.16
CA PHE A 369 -24.12 2.92 20.08
C PHE A 369 -23.53 2.73 18.69
N ASN A 370 -22.29 2.30 18.58
CA ASN A 370 -21.68 1.91 17.32
C ASN A 370 -22.32 0.61 16.81
N GLY A 371 -23.57 0.74 16.38
CA GLY A 371 -24.38 -0.36 15.91
C GLY A 371 -24.02 -0.74 14.47
N ILE A 372 -22.98 -1.52 14.28
CA ILE A 372 -22.77 -2.31 13.06
C ILE A 372 -23.76 -3.49 13.02
N GLN A 373 -24.92 -3.35 13.65
CA GLN A 373 -25.95 -4.39 13.67
C GLN A 373 -26.64 -4.60 12.30
N ASN A 374 -26.40 -3.71 11.31
CA ASN A 374 -27.10 -3.75 10.01
C ASN A 374 -26.18 -3.79 8.79
N LEU A 375 -24.90 -4.04 8.93
CA LEU A 375 -24.11 -4.44 7.76
C LEU A 375 -24.59 -5.82 7.33
N ASN A 376 -25.12 -5.93 6.10
CA ASN A 376 -25.36 -7.21 5.44
C ASN A 376 -24.02 -7.97 5.39
N TRP A 377 -23.75 -8.72 6.44
CA TRP A 377 -22.63 -9.64 6.48
C TRP A 377 -22.83 -10.64 5.35
N PRO A 378 -21.83 -10.96 4.55
CA PRO A 378 -21.91 -12.11 3.66
C PRO A 378 -22.42 -13.31 4.46
N ASN A 379 -23.30 -14.13 3.89
CA ASN A 379 -23.97 -15.25 4.56
C ASN A 379 -23.05 -16.20 5.34
N THR A 380 -21.76 -16.19 5.11
CA THR A 380 -20.72 -16.86 5.89
C THR A 380 -20.67 -16.48 7.37
N TYR A 381 -21.24 -15.33 7.76
CA TYR A 381 -21.18 -14.83 9.15
C TYR A 381 -22.46 -15.04 9.95
N GLN A 382 -23.57 -15.49 9.33
CA GLN A 382 -24.79 -15.83 10.07
C GLN A 382 -24.62 -17.01 11.04
N ASN A 383 -23.59 -17.84 10.83
CA ASN A 383 -23.28 -18.98 11.68
C ASN A 383 -22.59 -18.63 13.02
N PHE A 384 -22.32 -17.35 13.29
CA PHE A 384 -21.68 -16.91 14.53
C PHE A 384 -22.64 -16.45 15.64
N ARG A 385 -23.96 -16.43 15.36
CA ARG A 385 -24.99 -16.05 16.34
C ARG A 385 -25.66 -17.22 17.08
N ASN A 386 -25.28 -18.46 16.76
CA ASN A 386 -25.78 -19.69 17.43
C ASN A 386 -24.69 -20.34 18.28
#